data_111f54456c4cdb6c0de8c27987c35401
#
_entry.id   111f54456c4cdb6c0de8c27987c35401
#
_cell.length_a   1.000
_cell.length_b   1.000
_cell.length_c   1.000
_cell.angle_alpha   90.00
_cell.angle_beta   90.00
_cell.angle_gamma   90.00
#
_symmetry.space_group_name_H-M   'P 1'
#
loop_
_entity.id
_entity.type
_entity.pdbx_description
1 polymer ?
#
loop_
_entity_poly.entity_id
_entity_poly.type
_entity_poly.pdbx_seq_one_letter_code
_entity_poly.pdbx_strand_id
1 'polypeptide(L)'
;MGVLNVTDDSFSDGGCYLDADAAIAHGLAMAAEGAGIVDVGGESTRPGATRIDPRVETDRVVPVIKALAAQGITVSIDTMHADVARAALQNGAQMVNDVSGGRADPAMAPLLAEAGVPWVLMHWRPVAGDRPHQARSYRDVVAEVRAELLAGVDDAVAAGVDPGNLVIDPGLGFAKTSQHNWALLHALPELVATGIPVLLGASRKRFLGALLAGPDGEVRPPDGRETATAVISALAALHGAWGVRVHDVRATVDALKVVGAWLQTETGCDG
;
A
#
# COMPACT_ATOMS: atom_id res chain seq x y z
N MET A 1 3.34 3.29 6.92
CA MET A 1 2.28 2.24 6.89
C MET A 1 2.96 0.88 6.83
N GLY A 2 2.76 0.03 7.84
CA GLY A 2 3.30 -1.33 7.91
C GLY A 2 2.34 -2.34 7.25
N VAL A 3 2.87 -3.28 6.45
CA VAL A 3 2.07 -4.30 5.75
C VAL A 3 1.90 -5.53 6.63
N LEU A 4 0.69 -5.84 7.03
CA LEU A 4 0.34 -7.03 7.81
C LEU A 4 -0.53 -7.98 6.99
N ASN A 5 0.07 -9.04 6.45
CA ASN A 5 -0.66 -10.07 5.69
C ASN A 5 -1.17 -11.15 6.65
N VAL A 6 -2.49 -11.43 6.58
CA VAL A 6 -3.18 -12.49 7.32
C VAL A 6 -3.64 -13.55 6.32
N THR A 7 -2.67 -14.21 5.68
CA THR A 7 -2.91 -15.21 4.62
C THR A 7 -2.32 -16.57 5.01
N ASP A 8 -2.87 -17.67 4.47
CA ASP A 8 -2.42 -19.04 4.78
C ASP A 8 -0.92 -19.26 4.50
N ASP A 9 -0.35 -18.54 3.53
CA ASP A 9 1.07 -18.61 3.18
C ASP A 9 1.99 -17.87 4.17
N SER A 10 1.42 -17.04 5.05
CA SER A 10 2.21 -16.19 5.96
C SER A 10 2.58 -16.90 7.25
N PHE A 11 1.85 -17.95 7.63
CA PHE A 11 1.98 -18.67 8.89
C PHE A 11 1.73 -20.16 8.66
N SER A 12 2.71 -20.91 8.15
CA SER A 12 2.63 -22.34 8.02
C SER A 12 2.86 -22.99 9.39
N ASP A 13 1.88 -23.76 9.90
CA ASP A 13 1.96 -24.87 10.84
C ASP A 13 0.93 -24.91 11.97
N GLY A 14 -0.18 -24.20 11.95
CA GLY A 14 -1.21 -24.38 12.97
C GLY A 14 -2.44 -23.49 12.83
N GLY A 15 -3.57 -24.03 12.74
CA GLY A 15 -4.94 -23.57 12.56
C GLY A 15 -5.28 -22.07 12.76
N CYS A 16 -6.39 -21.63 12.21
CA CYS A 16 -6.83 -20.22 12.09
C CYS A 16 -6.70 -19.31 13.34
N TYR A 17 -6.68 -19.86 14.53
CA TYR A 17 -6.54 -19.08 15.78
C TYR A 17 -5.08 -18.74 16.12
N LEU A 18 -4.14 -19.64 15.88
CA LEU A 18 -2.71 -19.38 16.07
C LEU A 18 -2.21 -18.33 15.08
N ASP A 19 -2.78 -18.29 13.89
CA ASP A 19 -2.45 -17.33 12.86
C ASP A 19 -2.91 -15.91 13.23
N ALA A 20 -4.10 -15.75 13.84
CA ALA A 20 -4.59 -14.45 14.30
C ALA A 20 -3.74 -13.87 15.43
N ASP A 21 -3.36 -14.67 16.42
CA ASP A 21 -2.52 -14.22 17.54
C ASP A 21 -1.11 -13.81 17.07
N ALA A 22 -0.52 -14.57 16.14
CA ALA A 22 0.76 -14.21 15.54
C ALA A 22 0.65 -12.91 14.72
N ALA A 23 -0.43 -12.72 13.95
CA ALA A 23 -0.70 -11.51 13.21
C ALA A 23 -0.87 -10.30 14.14
N ILE A 24 -1.64 -10.45 15.22
CA ILE A 24 -1.81 -9.41 16.25
C ILE A 24 -0.47 -9.03 16.86
N ALA A 25 0.32 -10.02 17.29
CA ALA A 25 1.65 -9.78 17.87
C ALA A 25 2.57 -9.02 16.88
N HIS A 26 2.53 -9.39 15.60
CA HIS A 26 3.30 -8.71 14.56
C HIS A 26 2.82 -7.28 14.31
N GLY A 27 1.51 -7.04 14.29
CA GLY A 27 0.94 -5.69 14.16
C GLY A 27 1.32 -4.79 15.35
N LEU A 28 1.31 -5.32 16.58
CA LEU A 28 1.78 -4.63 17.78
C LEU A 28 3.28 -4.29 17.69
N ALA A 29 4.10 -5.21 17.18
CA ALA A 29 5.52 -4.98 16.97
C ALA A 29 5.77 -3.88 15.94
N MET A 30 5.05 -3.88 14.81
CA MET A 30 5.13 -2.81 13.81
C MET A 30 4.79 -1.43 14.40
N ALA A 31 3.75 -1.34 15.23
CA ALA A 31 3.38 -0.10 15.89
C ALA A 31 4.47 0.35 16.87
N ALA A 32 5.04 -0.57 17.66
CA ALA A 32 6.16 -0.29 18.55
C ALA A 32 7.44 0.14 17.80
N GLU A 33 7.64 -0.33 16.58
CA GLU A 33 8.73 0.10 15.69
C GLU A 33 8.50 1.47 15.04
N GLY A 34 7.30 2.05 15.20
CA GLY A 34 6.96 3.39 14.74
C GLY A 34 6.09 3.43 13.49
N ALA A 35 5.40 2.34 13.11
CA ALA A 35 4.37 2.42 12.10
C ALA A 35 3.24 3.34 12.58
N GLY A 36 2.92 4.38 11.81
CA GLY A 36 1.77 5.24 12.09
C GLY A 36 0.45 4.59 11.71
N ILE A 37 0.46 3.62 10.80
CA ILE A 37 -0.70 2.86 10.33
C ILE A 37 -0.27 1.41 10.13
N VAL A 38 -1.09 0.45 10.56
CA VAL A 38 -0.95 -0.98 10.23
C VAL A 38 -2.01 -1.35 9.21
N ASP A 39 -1.57 -1.82 8.03
CA ASP A 39 -2.43 -2.16 6.89
C ASP A 39 -2.65 -3.67 6.85
N VAL A 40 -3.85 -4.10 7.21
CA VAL A 40 -4.23 -5.51 7.39
C VAL A 40 -4.84 -6.04 6.09
N GLY A 41 -4.24 -7.07 5.50
CA GLY A 41 -4.75 -7.71 4.29
C GLY A 41 -5.03 -9.20 4.50
N GLY A 42 -6.23 -9.65 4.15
CA GLY A 42 -6.66 -11.05 4.26
C GLY A 42 -6.53 -11.84 2.95
N GLU A 43 -6.37 -11.15 1.83
CA GLU A 43 -6.17 -11.73 0.50
C GLU A 43 -4.79 -11.35 -0.04
N SER A 44 -4.10 -12.30 -0.66
CA SER A 44 -2.83 -12.01 -1.31
C SER A 44 -3.05 -11.24 -2.62
N THR A 45 -2.51 -10.02 -2.70
CA THR A 45 -2.51 -9.22 -3.94
C THR A 45 -1.33 -9.58 -4.87
N ARG A 46 -0.55 -10.62 -4.52
CA ARG A 46 0.58 -11.08 -5.35
C ARG A 46 0.05 -11.61 -6.69
N PRO A 47 0.81 -11.39 -7.75
CA PRO A 47 0.47 -11.94 -9.05
C PRO A 47 0.34 -13.48 -9.00
N GLY A 48 -0.81 -14.01 -9.48
CA GLY A 48 -1.09 -15.45 -9.49
C GLY A 48 -1.72 -16.00 -8.19
N ALA A 49 -1.95 -15.17 -7.19
CA ALA A 49 -2.71 -15.58 -6.01
C ALA A 49 -4.16 -15.92 -6.39
N THR A 50 -4.69 -16.96 -5.77
CA THR A 50 -6.09 -17.34 -5.92
C THR A 50 -6.97 -16.37 -5.15
N ARG A 51 -8.04 -15.88 -5.77
CA ARG A 51 -9.07 -15.08 -5.10
C ARG A 51 -9.77 -15.93 -4.07
N ILE A 52 -10.04 -15.35 -2.90
CA ILE A 52 -10.76 -16.01 -1.82
C ILE A 52 -12.19 -15.45 -1.71
N ASP A 53 -13.07 -16.21 -1.07
CA ASP A 53 -14.41 -15.74 -0.74
C ASP A 53 -14.31 -14.55 0.23
N PRO A 54 -15.03 -13.44 0.01
CA PRO A 54 -15.05 -12.27 0.91
C PRO A 54 -15.38 -12.62 2.37
N ARG A 55 -16.14 -13.67 2.62
CA ARG A 55 -16.42 -14.15 3.99
C ARG A 55 -15.17 -14.71 4.65
N VAL A 56 -14.39 -15.51 3.91
CA VAL A 56 -13.11 -16.03 4.41
C VAL A 56 -12.12 -14.89 4.69
N GLU A 57 -12.08 -13.89 3.80
CA GLU A 57 -11.27 -12.69 4.02
C GLU A 57 -11.71 -11.95 5.30
N THR A 58 -13.01 -11.74 5.48
CA THR A 58 -13.58 -11.11 6.68
C THR A 58 -13.21 -11.86 7.95
N ASP A 59 -13.37 -13.19 7.95
CA ASP A 59 -13.08 -14.04 9.11
C ASP A 59 -11.60 -13.97 9.52
N ARG A 60 -10.70 -13.75 8.57
CA ARG A 60 -9.25 -13.58 8.82
C ARG A 60 -8.92 -12.21 9.40
N VAL A 61 -9.45 -11.12 8.82
CA VAL A 61 -8.98 -9.77 9.13
C VAL A 61 -9.69 -9.16 10.34
N VAL A 62 -10.97 -9.44 10.56
CA VAL A 62 -11.76 -8.79 11.61
C VAL A 62 -11.22 -9.02 13.02
N PRO A 63 -10.83 -10.23 13.43
CA PRO A 63 -10.25 -10.45 14.76
C PRO A 63 -8.96 -9.64 14.98
N VAL A 64 -8.09 -9.56 13.95
CA VAL A 64 -6.83 -8.82 14.00
C VAL A 64 -7.09 -7.32 14.08
N ILE A 65 -7.95 -6.78 13.22
CA ILE A 65 -8.31 -5.36 13.21
C ILE A 65 -8.86 -4.94 14.57
N LYS A 66 -9.82 -5.70 15.11
CA LYS A 66 -10.44 -5.42 16.40
C LYS A 66 -9.42 -5.38 17.54
N ALA A 67 -8.49 -6.35 17.56
CA ALA A 67 -7.45 -6.41 18.58
C ALA A 67 -6.47 -5.24 18.51
N LEU A 68 -6.02 -4.86 17.30
CA LEU A 68 -5.10 -3.75 17.09
C LEU A 68 -5.77 -2.39 17.39
N ALA A 69 -7.01 -2.19 16.93
CA ALA A 69 -7.78 -0.98 17.19
C ALA A 69 -8.04 -0.79 18.69
N ALA A 70 -8.30 -1.86 19.45
CA ALA A 70 -8.45 -1.82 20.91
C ALA A 70 -7.18 -1.37 21.65
N GLN A 71 -6.00 -1.46 21.02
CA GLN A 71 -4.73 -0.94 21.53
C GLN A 71 -4.44 0.51 21.08
N GLY A 72 -5.40 1.17 20.41
CA GLY A 72 -5.24 2.53 19.91
C GLY A 72 -4.37 2.65 18.65
N ILE A 73 -4.12 1.54 17.95
CA ILE A 73 -3.37 1.53 16.70
C ILE A 73 -4.30 1.97 15.57
N THR A 74 -3.84 2.88 14.71
CA THR A 74 -4.53 3.23 13.48
C THR A 74 -4.42 2.06 12.49
N VAL A 75 -5.57 1.49 12.12
CA VAL A 75 -5.64 0.32 11.25
C VAL A 75 -6.26 0.69 9.91
N SER A 76 -5.60 0.28 8.83
CA SER A 76 -6.12 0.24 7.46
C SER A 76 -6.50 -1.18 7.09
N ILE A 77 -7.53 -1.35 6.27
CA ILE A 77 -7.89 -2.63 5.64
C ILE A 77 -7.46 -2.61 4.17
N ASP A 78 -6.61 -3.58 3.75
CA ASP A 78 -6.23 -3.81 2.35
C ASP A 78 -7.21 -4.81 1.74
N THR A 79 -8.20 -4.30 1.01
CA THR A 79 -9.22 -5.13 0.35
C THR A 79 -9.81 -4.44 -0.87
N MET A 80 -10.30 -5.23 -1.83
CA MET A 80 -11.06 -4.77 -2.98
C MET A 80 -12.58 -5.05 -2.86
N HIS A 81 -13.01 -5.62 -1.73
CA HIS A 81 -14.39 -6.02 -1.49
C HIS A 81 -15.08 -5.06 -0.51
N ALA A 82 -16.16 -4.41 -0.93
CA ALA A 82 -16.90 -3.45 -0.11
C ALA A 82 -17.48 -4.09 1.17
N ASP A 83 -17.91 -5.35 1.11
CA ASP A 83 -18.44 -6.04 2.30
C ASP A 83 -17.35 -6.30 3.34
N VAL A 84 -16.12 -6.65 2.92
CA VAL A 84 -14.95 -6.80 3.81
C VAL A 84 -14.58 -5.45 4.42
N ALA A 85 -14.51 -4.40 3.60
CA ALA A 85 -14.24 -3.04 4.06
C ALA A 85 -15.27 -2.58 5.10
N ARG A 86 -16.56 -2.82 4.85
CA ARG A 86 -17.65 -2.52 5.80
C ARG A 86 -17.46 -3.24 7.13
N ALA A 87 -17.19 -4.55 7.09
CA ALA A 87 -16.94 -5.33 8.30
C ALA A 87 -15.72 -4.84 9.07
N ALA A 88 -14.63 -4.51 8.37
CA ALA A 88 -13.41 -3.96 8.96
C ALA A 88 -13.66 -2.62 9.65
N LEU A 89 -14.36 -1.68 8.98
CA LEU A 89 -14.71 -0.37 9.53
C LEU A 89 -15.58 -0.48 10.78
N GLN A 90 -16.58 -1.38 10.78
CA GLN A 90 -17.43 -1.66 11.94
C GLN A 90 -16.64 -2.25 13.13
N ASN A 91 -15.46 -2.82 12.89
CA ASN A 91 -14.60 -3.40 13.91
C ASN A 91 -13.34 -2.56 14.22
N GLY A 92 -13.30 -1.30 13.78
CA GLY A 92 -12.32 -0.32 14.21
C GLY A 92 -11.23 0.01 13.19
N ALA A 93 -11.31 -0.48 11.94
CA ALA A 93 -10.49 0.07 10.87
C ALA A 93 -10.86 1.55 10.64
N GLN A 94 -9.88 2.38 10.33
CA GLN A 94 -10.03 3.82 10.18
C GLN A 94 -9.65 4.30 8.78
N MET A 95 -9.24 3.40 7.91
CA MET A 95 -8.80 3.67 6.54
C MET A 95 -9.06 2.44 5.68
N VAL A 96 -9.29 2.64 4.38
CA VAL A 96 -9.37 1.56 3.39
C VAL A 96 -8.28 1.76 2.34
N ASN A 97 -7.52 0.69 2.09
CA ASN A 97 -6.54 0.61 1.02
C ASN A 97 -7.08 -0.34 -0.05
N ASP A 98 -7.52 0.20 -1.18
CA ASP A 98 -8.09 -0.57 -2.28
C ASP A 98 -7.17 -0.53 -3.50
N VAL A 99 -6.47 -1.64 -3.73
CA VAL A 99 -5.53 -1.78 -4.86
C VAL A 99 -6.22 -1.71 -6.23
N SER A 100 -7.55 -1.84 -6.29
CA SER A 100 -8.33 -1.69 -7.54
C SER A 100 -8.75 -0.25 -7.81
N GLY A 101 -8.66 0.64 -6.80
CA GLY A 101 -9.16 2.01 -6.90
C GLY A 101 -10.66 2.09 -7.15
N GLY A 102 -11.46 1.24 -6.50
CA GLY A 102 -12.91 1.15 -6.64
C GLY A 102 -13.40 0.39 -7.88
N ARG A 103 -12.49 -0.12 -8.71
CA ARG A 103 -12.86 -0.73 -10.00
C ARG A 103 -13.26 -2.21 -9.90
N ALA A 104 -12.89 -2.88 -8.81
CA ALA A 104 -13.24 -4.29 -8.61
C ALA A 104 -14.65 -4.44 -8.03
N ASP A 105 -15.07 -3.52 -7.17
CA ASP A 105 -16.39 -3.55 -6.52
C ASP A 105 -17.05 -2.16 -6.60
N PRO A 106 -18.14 -2.00 -7.39
CA PRO A 106 -18.83 -0.72 -7.53
C PRO A 106 -19.51 -0.23 -6.24
N ALA A 107 -19.67 -1.10 -5.22
CA ALA A 107 -20.21 -0.71 -3.93
C ALA A 107 -19.16 -0.02 -3.02
N MET A 108 -17.87 -0.04 -3.37
CA MET A 108 -16.80 0.54 -2.55
C MET A 108 -16.96 2.06 -2.41
N ALA A 109 -17.09 2.80 -3.50
CA ALA A 109 -17.18 4.26 -3.44
C ALA A 109 -18.40 4.77 -2.65
N PRO A 110 -19.63 4.25 -2.85
CA PRO A 110 -20.77 4.58 -2.00
C PRO A 110 -20.57 4.28 -0.51
N LEU A 111 -19.96 3.12 -0.20
CA LEU A 111 -19.61 2.77 1.18
C LEU A 111 -18.68 3.80 1.81
N LEU A 112 -17.63 4.21 1.10
CA LEU A 112 -16.62 5.12 1.64
C LEU A 112 -17.12 6.57 1.71
N ALA A 113 -18.03 6.97 0.82
CA ALA A 113 -18.75 8.22 0.92
C ALA A 113 -19.60 8.30 2.21
N GLU A 114 -20.28 7.19 2.56
CA GLU A 114 -21.05 7.09 3.81
C GLU A 114 -20.16 7.05 5.05
N ALA A 115 -19.07 6.27 4.99
CA ALA A 115 -18.18 6.05 6.12
C ALA A 115 -17.33 7.28 6.47
N GLY A 116 -17.01 8.14 5.51
CA GLY A 116 -16.23 9.35 5.71
C GLY A 116 -14.78 9.09 6.18
N VAL A 117 -14.19 7.96 5.80
CA VAL A 117 -12.83 7.56 6.18
C VAL A 117 -11.85 7.75 5.03
N PRO A 118 -10.54 7.90 5.30
CA PRO A 118 -9.52 7.94 4.26
C PRO A 118 -9.53 6.70 3.37
N TRP A 119 -9.38 6.92 2.07
CA TRP A 119 -9.32 5.89 1.04
C TRP A 119 -8.06 6.02 0.19
N VAL A 120 -7.23 4.97 0.17
CA VAL A 120 -6.12 4.86 -0.77
C VAL A 120 -6.65 4.30 -2.09
N LEU A 121 -6.64 5.14 -3.10
CA LEU A 121 -7.05 4.84 -4.46
C LEU A 121 -5.79 4.55 -5.29
N MET A 122 -5.53 3.25 -5.56
CA MET A 122 -4.35 2.87 -6.31
C MET A 122 -4.63 2.78 -7.82
N HIS A 123 -3.65 3.18 -8.62
CA HIS A 123 -3.68 2.95 -10.05
C HIS A 123 -3.59 1.46 -10.38
N TRP A 124 -4.68 0.93 -10.92
CA TRP A 124 -4.82 -0.47 -11.29
C TRP A 124 -5.39 -0.60 -12.69
N ARG A 125 -4.86 -1.52 -13.48
CA ARG A 125 -5.44 -1.96 -14.75
C ARG A 125 -5.73 -3.45 -14.65
N PRO A 126 -6.99 -3.89 -14.83
CA PRO A 126 -7.33 -5.31 -14.82
C PRO A 126 -6.58 -6.02 -15.93
N VAL A 127 -5.98 -7.16 -15.62
CA VAL A 127 -5.31 -8.00 -16.61
C VAL A 127 -6.37 -8.91 -17.23
N ALA A 128 -6.62 -8.79 -18.52
CA ALA A 128 -7.52 -9.67 -19.24
C ALA A 128 -6.82 -11.00 -19.58
N GLY A 129 -7.42 -12.13 -19.20
CA GLY A 129 -6.95 -13.49 -19.52
C GLY A 129 -5.92 -14.08 -18.56
N ASP A 130 -5.45 -15.30 -18.87
CA ASP A 130 -4.57 -16.14 -18.04
C ASP A 130 -3.12 -15.64 -17.85
N ARG A 131 -2.83 -14.38 -18.16
CA ARG A 131 -1.49 -13.81 -18.04
C ARG A 131 -1.46 -12.62 -17.08
N PRO A 132 -1.53 -12.85 -15.77
CA PRO A 132 -1.61 -11.79 -14.76
C PRO A 132 -0.38 -10.88 -14.70
N HIS A 133 0.69 -11.21 -15.43
CA HIS A 133 1.99 -10.52 -15.34
C HIS A 133 2.39 -9.76 -16.59
N GLN A 134 1.58 -9.74 -17.66
CA GLN A 134 1.92 -8.91 -18.81
C GLN A 134 1.75 -7.44 -18.43
N ALA A 135 2.87 -6.76 -18.28
CA ALA A 135 2.90 -5.31 -18.24
C ALA A 135 2.15 -4.77 -19.44
N ARG A 136 1.13 -3.93 -19.21
CA ARG A 136 0.42 -3.28 -20.30
C ARG A 136 1.34 -2.31 -21.02
N SER A 137 1.15 -2.15 -22.30
CA SER A 137 1.88 -1.13 -23.05
C SER A 137 1.36 0.24 -22.65
N TYR A 138 2.26 1.12 -22.25
CA TYR A 138 2.04 2.54 -22.09
C TYR A 138 2.74 3.28 -23.24
N ARG A 139 2.16 4.36 -23.74
CA ARG A 139 2.85 5.31 -24.61
C ARG A 139 3.67 6.28 -23.76
N ASP A 140 3.06 6.74 -22.69
CA ASP A 140 3.66 7.56 -21.64
C ASP A 140 3.09 7.12 -20.29
N VAL A 141 3.88 6.33 -19.54
CA VAL A 141 3.40 5.75 -18.29
C VAL A 141 3.10 6.80 -17.24
N VAL A 142 3.84 7.92 -17.22
CA VAL A 142 3.64 8.98 -16.22
C VAL A 142 2.35 9.72 -16.51
N ALA A 143 2.17 10.18 -17.75
CA ALA A 143 0.99 10.91 -18.15
C ALA A 143 -0.29 10.06 -18.04
N GLU A 144 -0.23 8.77 -18.45
CA GLU A 144 -1.39 7.88 -18.41
C GLU A 144 -1.77 7.51 -16.97
N VAL A 145 -0.80 7.15 -16.12
CA VAL A 145 -1.06 6.83 -14.72
C VAL A 145 -1.62 8.04 -13.98
N ARG A 146 -1.05 9.22 -14.18
CA ARG A 146 -1.55 10.45 -13.58
C ARG A 146 -2.99 10.76 -14.03
N ALA A 147 -3.28 10.67 -15.31
CA ALA A 147 -4.62 10.93 -15.85
C ALA A 147 -5.65 9.93 -15.31
N GLU A 148 -5.30 8.63 -15.25
CA GLU A 148 -6.19 7.57 -14.74
C GLU A 148 -6.42 7.66 -13.22
N LEU A 149 -5.41 8.10 -12.44
CA LEU A 149 -5.58 8.39 -11.02
C LEU A 149 -6.53 9.57 -10.81
N LEU A 150 -6.32 10.68 -11.52
CA LEU A 150 -7.19 11.86 -11.39
C LEU A 150 -8.63 11.57 -11.83
N ALA A 151 -8.82 10.80 -12.89
CA ALA A 151 -10.16 10.35 -13.28
C ALA A 151 -10.80 9.47 -12.19
N GLY A 152 -10.04 8.58 -11.52
CA GLY A 152 -10.53 7.79 -10.40
C GLY A 152 -10.90 8.66 -9.18
N VAL A 153 -10.15 9.73 -8.93
CA VAL A 153 -10.49 10.73 -7.90
C VAL A 153 -11.79 11.44 -8.25
N ASP A 154 -11.95 11.88 -9.51
CA ASP A 154 -13.19 12.53 -9.99
C ASP A 154 -14.40 11.58 -9.85
N ASP A 155 -14.25 10.30 -10.20
CA ASP A 155 -15.28 9.27 -10.04
C ASP A 155 -15.66 9.07 -8.57
N ALA A 156 -14.67 9.03 -7.67
CA ALA A 156 -14.89 8.88 -6.23
C ALA A 156 -15.65 10.09 -5.65
N VAL A 157 -15.25 11.30 -6.03
CA VAL A 157 -15.92 12.54 -5.61
C VAL A 157 -17.35 12.61 -6.17
N ALA A 158 -17.56 12.20 -7.42
CA ALA A 158 -18.90 12.11 -8.00
C ALA A 158 -19.79 11.10 -7.28
N ALA A 159 -19.21 10.06 -6.68
CA ALA A 159 -19.92 9.09 -5.83
C ALA A 159 -20.19 9.62 -4.40
N GLY A 160 -19.70 10.83 -4.05
CA GLY A 160 -19.94 11.47 -2.76
C GLY A 160 -18.79 11.36 -1.75
N VAL A 161 -17.63 10.81 -2.15
CA VAL A 161 -16.45 10.76 -1.27
C VAL A 161 -15.89 12.17 -1.10
N ASP A 162 -15.59 12.55 0.15
CA ASP A 162 -14.91 13.82 0.43
C ASP A 162 -13.49 13.80 -0.20
N PRO A 163 -13.13 14.74 -1.07
CA PRO A 163 -11.80 14.80 -1.66
C PRO A 163 -10.67 14.88 -0.61
N GLY A 164 -10.94 15.41 0.58
CA GLY A 164 -9.99 15.42 1.70
C GLY A 164 -9.67 14.04 2.27
N ASN A 165 -10.49 13.04 1.98
CA ASN A 165 -10.29 11.65 2.38
C ASN A 165 -9.56 10.79 1.33
N LEU A 166 -9.18 11.37 0.19
CA LEU A 166 -8.53 10.62 -0.89
C LEU A 166 -7.00 10.67 -0.77
N VAL A 167 -6.39 9.50 -0.91
CA VAL A 167 -4.95 9.31 -1.03
C VAL A 167 -4.71 8.53 -2.33
N ILE A 168 -3.75 8.93 -3.15
CA ILE A 168 -3.44 8.23 -4.40
C ILE A 168 -2.17 7.39 -4.28
N ASP A 169 -2.14 6.23 -4.97
CA ASP A 169 -0.94 5.38 -5.12
C ASP A 169 -0.71 5.09 -6.62
N PRO A 170 0.47 5.38 -7.18
CA PRO A 170 0.77 5.11 -8.58
C PRO A 170 0.81 3.62 -8.95
N GLY A 171 0.69 2.71 -7.99
CA GLY A 171 0.61 1.27 -8.22
C GLY A 171 1.90 0.68 -8.79
N LEU A 172 3.04 0.96 -8.19
CA LEU A 172 4.32 0.36 -8.59
C LEU A 172 4.23 -1.17 -8.58
N GLY A 173 4.74 -1.82 -9.63
CA GLY A 173 4.72 -3.28 -9.76
C GLY A 173 3.39 -3.88 -10.26
N PHE A 174 2.31 -3.10 -10.33
CA PHE A 174 1.03 -3.55 -10.87
C PHE A 174 0.92 -3.18 -12.35
N ALA A 175 0.87 -4.20 -13.23
CA ALA A 175 0.83 -4.05 -14.69
C ALA A 175 1.92 -3.10 -15.26
N LYS A 176 3.09 -3.07 -14.67
CA LYS A 176 4.20 -2.16 -15.00
C LYS A 176 5.53 -2.91 -15.13
N THR A 177 6.36 -2.51 -16.09
CA THR A 177 7.75 -2.98 -16.21
C THR A 177 8.66 -2.31 -15.18
N SER A 178 9.90 -2.79 -15.03
CA SER A 178 10.90 -2.09 -14.19
C SER A 178 11.12 -0.65 -14.63
N GLN A 179 11.21 -0.41 -15.95
CA GLN A 179 11.37 0.95 -16.50
C GLN A 179 10.19 1.85 -16.17
N HIS A 180 8.95 1.33 -16.27
CA HIS A 180 7.75 2.09 -15.88
C HIS A 180 7.77 2.48 -14.41
N ASN A 181 8.22 1.57 -13.52
CA ASN A 181 8.31 1.87 -12.08
C ASN A 181 9.34 2.97 -11.80
N TRP A 182 10.50 2.94 -12.47
CA TRP A 182 11.52 3.98 -12.33
C TRP A 182 11.05 5.32 -12.88
N ALA A 183 10.34 5.34 -14.01
CA ALA A 183 9.76 6.56 -14.57
C ALA A 183 8.76 7.21 -13.60
N LEU A 184 7.88 6.40 -12.97
CA LEU A 184 6.92 6.89 -11.98
C LEU A 184 7.60 7.38 -10.69
N LEU A 185 8.67 6.72 -10.24
CA LEU A 185 9.45 7.19 -9.10
C LEU A 185 10.15 8.52 -9.39
N HIS A 186 10.69 8.68 -10.60
CA HIS A 186 11.30 9.94 -11.04
C HIS A 186 10.27 11.07 -11.12
N ALA A 187 9.05 10.77 -11.55
CA ALA A 187 7.95 11.72 -11.65
C ALA A 187 7.14 11.90 -10.35
N LEU A 188 7.60 11.36 -9.21
CA LEU A 188 6.91 11.52 -7.92
C LEU A 188 6.59 12.97 -7.57
N PRO A 189 7.48 13.96 -7.81
CA PRO A 189 7.16 15.37 -7.58
C PRO A 189 5.95 15.87 -8.39
N GLU A 190 5.73 15.34 -9.60
CA GLU A 190 4.56 15.71 -10.41
C GLU A 190 3.24 15.14 -9.84
N LEU A 191 3.30 13.97 -9.22
CA LEU A 191 2.16 13.38 -8.51
C LEU A 191 1.86 14.16 -7.22
N VAL A 192 2.89 14.51 -6.46
CA VAL A 192 2.75 15.32 -5.25
C VAL A 192 2.21 16.72 -5.57
N ALA A 193 2.62 17.30 -6.70
CA ALA A 193 2.13 18.61 -7.17
C ALA A 193 0.63 18.62 -7.53
N THR A 194 -0.05 17.46 -7.58
CA THR A 194 -1.51 17.42 -7.71
C THR A 194 -2.23 17.94 -6.46
N GLY A 195 -1.54 18.05 -5.33
CA GLY A 195 -2.11 18.44 -4.05
C GLY A 195 -2.85 17.30 -3.32
N ILE A 196 -2.98 16.12 -3.92
CA ILE A 196 -3.58 14.95 -3.30
C ILE A 196 -2.46 14.16 -2.58
N PRO A 197 -2.66 13.72 -1.32
CA PRO A 197 -1.68 12.89 -0.63
C PRO A 197 -1.27 11.66 -1.44
N VAL A 198 0.05 11.37 -1.52
CA VAL A 198 0.59 10.25 -2.29
C VAL A 198 1.15 9.20 -1.35
N LEU A 199 0.60 7.98 -1.41
CA LEU A 199 1.16 6.78 -0.79
C LEU A 199 2.05 6.06 -1.80
N LEU A 200 3.23 5.60 -1.36
CA LEU A 200 4.15 4.88 -2.24
C LEU A 200 4.45 3.48 -1.69
N GLY A 201 4.07 2.44 -2.43
CA GLY A 201 4.36 1.03 -2.11
C GLY A 201 5.46 0.46 -3.01
N ALA A 202 6.74 0.58 -2.62
CA ALA A 202 7.87 -0.01 -3.36
C ALA A 202 8.46 -1.27 -2.69
N SER A 203 8.06 -1.55 -1.44
CA SER A 203 8.67 -2.55 -0.58
C SER A 203 8.70 -3.94 -1.20
N ARG A 204 9.88 -4.55 -1.22
CA ARG A 204 10.19 -5.90 -1.72
C ARG A 204 9.82 -6.14 -3.20
N LYS A 205 9.46 -5.11 -3.96
CA LYS A 205 8.99 -5.28 -5.34
C LYS A 205 10.08 -5.76 -6.28
N ARG A 206 9.68 -6.54 -7.30
CA ARG A 206 10.58 -7.26 -8.20
C ARG A 206 11.57 -6.35 -8.95
N PHE A 207 11.17 -5.12 -9.27
CA PHE A 207 12.04 -4.18 -9.97
C PHE A 207 13.28 -3.78 -9.15
N LEU A 208 13.15 -3.74 -7.79
CA LEU A 208 14.30 -3.56 -6.89
C LEU A 208 15.22 -4.78 -6.93
N GLY A 209 14.64 -5.98 -6.91
CA GLY A 209 15.43 -7.21 -7.05
C GLY A 209 16.15 -7.30 -8.38
N ALA A 210 15.56 -6.82 -9.47
CA ALA A 210 16.20 -6.77 -10.77
C ALA A 210 17.35 -5.76 -10.82
N LEU A 211 17.22 -4.61 -10.16
CA LEU A 211 18.31 -3.63 -10.01
C LEU A 211 19.50 -4.22 -9.22
N LEU A 212 19.21 -5.03 -8.22
CA LEU A 212 20.18 -5.62 -7.29
C LEU A 212 20.60 -7.04 -7.71
N ALA A 213 20.33 -7.43 -8.96
CA ALA A 213 20.73 -8.74 -9.48
C ALA A 213 22.24 -8.95 -9.37
N GLY A 214 22.64 -10.18 -9.09
CA GLY A 214 24.05 -10.58 -9.06
C GLY A 214 24.68 -10.62 -10.47
N PRO A 215 25.98 -10.92 -10.56
CA PRO A 215 26.70 -11.05 -11.85
C PRO A 215 26.13 -12.17 -12.73
N ASP A 216 25.46 -13.16 -12.15
CA ASP A 216 24.76 -14.26 -12.79
C ASP A 216 23.38 -13.86 -13.36
N GLY A 217 22.92 -12.63 -13.10
CA GLY A 217 21.63 -12.13 -13.52
C GLY A 217 20.45 -12.61 -12.65
N GLU A 218 20.71 -13.34 -11.56
CA GLU A 218 19.64 -13.75 -10.63
C GLU A 218 19.05 -12.55 -9.90
N VAL A 219 17.72 -12.46 -9.96
CA VAL A 219 16.95 -11.39 -9.29
C VAL A 219 17.02 -11.61 -7.77
N ARG A 220 17.51 -10.60 -7.04
CA ARG A 220 17.60 -10.69 -5.58
C ARG A 220 16.26 -11.05 -4.94
N PRO A 221 16.20 -12.01 -3.99
CA PRO A 221 14.97 -12.43 -3.33
C PRO A 221 14.33 -11.30 -2.50
N PRO A 222 13.04 -11.38 -2.17
CA PRO A 222 12.30 -10.29 -1.50
C PRO A 222 12.93 -9.81 -0.19
N ASP A 223 13.42 -10.71 0.64
CA ASP A 223 14.08 -10.46 1.93
C ASP A 223 15.44 -9.75 1.79
N GLY A 224 16.08 -9.85 0.63
CA GLY A 224 17.31 -9.13 0.30
C GLY A 224 17.11 -7.71 -0.26
N ARG A 225 15.87 -7.18 -0.30
CA ARG A 225 15.54 -5.89 -0.93
C ARG A 225 15.27 -4.77 0.08
N GLU A 226 15.44 -5.00 1.38
CA GLU A 226 15.04 -4.06 2.43
C GLU A 226 15.85 -2.77 2.40
N THR A 227 17.16 -2.84 2.18
CA THR A 227 17.99 -1.64 2.03
C THR A 227 17.52 -0.77 0.87
N ALA A 228 17.21 -1.36 -0.29
CA ALA A 228 16.70 -0.60 -1.43
C ALA A 228 15.29 -0.02 -1.14
N THR A 229 14.45 -0.76 -0.40
CA THR A 229 13.15 -0.27 0.08
C THR A 229 13.32 0.97 0.96
N ALA A 230 14.22 0.92 1.94
CA ALA A 230 14.48 2.04 2.86
C ALA A 230 15.01 3.27 2.10
N VAL A 231 15.91 3.08 1.13
CA VAL A 231 16.42 4.18 0.28
C VAL A 231 15.30 4.82 -0.54
N ILE A 232 14.43 4.01 -1.19
CA ILE A 232 13.28 4.56 -1.93
C ILE A 232 12.32 5.28 -0.99
N SER A 233 12.10 4.77 0.21
CA SER A 233 11.24 5.41 1.22
C SER A 233 11.80 6.77 1.65
N ALA A 234 13.11 6.87 1.85
CA ALA A 234 13.79 8.13 2.15
C ALA A 234 13.66 9.15 1.00
N LEU A 235 13.91 8.71 -0.24
CA LEU A 235 13.74 9.56 -1.41
C LEU A 235 12.28 10.00 -1.61
N ALA A 236 11.32 9.11 -1.38
CA ALA A 236 9.90 9.45 -1.45
C ALA A 236 9.52 10.53 -0.44
N ALA A 237 9.99 10.41 0.80
CA ALA A 237 9.77 11.43 1.83
C ALA A 237 10.42 12.78 1.47
N LEU A 238 11.66 12.76 0.94
CA LEU A 238 12.35 13.95 0.47
C LEU A 238 11.58 14.69 -0.63
N HIS A 239 10.87 13.93 -1.48
CA HIS A 239 10.04 14.48 -2.55
C HIS A 239 8.58 14.73 -2.15
N GLY A 240 8.25 14.67 -0.85
CA GLY A 240 6.94 15.07 -0.32
C GLY A 240 5.85 14.01 -0.41
N ALA A 241 6.19 12.73 -0.57
CA ALA A 241 5.19 11.66 -0.42
C ALA A 241 4.56 11.73 0.98
N TRP A 242 3.24 11.57 1.05
CA TRP A 242 2.49 11.54 2.31
C TRP A 242 2.83 10.32 3.15
N GLY A 243 3.06 9.19 2.51
CA GLY A 243 3.37 7.95 3.20
C GLY A 243 4.07 6.93 2.34
N VAL A 244 4.67 5.94 3.00
CA VAL A 244 5.25 4.76 2.36
C VAL A 244 4.65 3.49 2.98
N ARG A 245 4.39 2.48 2.14
CA ARG A 245 3.84 1.18 2.55
C ARG A 245 4.93 0.12 2.47
N VAL A 246 5.31 -0.44 3.63
CA VAL A 246 6.53 -1.24 3.79
C VAL A 246 6.34 -2.48 4.67
N HIS A 247 7.17 -3.51 4.46
CA HIS A 247 7.22 -4.71 5.29
C HIS A 247 8.20 -4.56 6.46
N ASP A 248 9.36 -3.90 6.25
CA ASP A 248 10.33 -3.59 7.31
C ASP A 248 10.09 -2.15 7.80
N VAL A 249 9.38 -2.06 8.92
CA VAL A 249 9.01 -0.77 9.53
C VAL A 249 10.24 -0.11 10.13
N ARG A 250 11.05 -0.84 10.90
CA ARG A 250 12.20 -0.29 11.63
C ARG A 250 13.20 0.38 10.70
N ALA A 251 13.67 -0.33 9.68
CA ALA A 251 14.64 0.23 8.72
C ALA A 251 14.08 1.44 7.98
N THR A 252 12.78 1.43 7.68
CA THR A 252 12.10 2.56 7.02
C THR A 252 11.99 3.76 7.97
N VAL A 253 11.58 3.58 9.20
CA VAL A 253 11.47 4.66 10.21
C VAL A 253 12.83 5.31 10.45
N ASP A 254 13.91 4.51 10.54
CA ASP A 254 15.26 5.04 10.70
C ASP A 254 15.67 5.88 9.47
N ALA A 255 15.37 5.41 8.25
CA ALA A 255 15.62 6.17 7.03
C ALA A 255 14.82 7.50 6.99
N LEU A 256 13.56 7.49 7.41
CA LEU A 256 12.72 8.69 7.47
C LEU A 256 13.21 9.69 8.54
N LYS A 257 13.69 9.22 9.69
CA LYS A 257 14.33 10.08 10.71
C LYS A 257 15.57 10.78 10.16
N VAL A 258 16.38 10.09 9.36
CA VAL A 258 17.55 10.68 8.70
C VAL A 258 17.13 11.79 7.74
N VAL A 259 16.08 11.58 6.93
CA VAL A 259 15.53 12.63 6.04
C VAL A 259 15.04 13.83 6.85
N GLY A 260 14.29 13.58 7.94
CA GLY A 260 13.81 14.65 8.80
C GLY A 260 14.95 15.50 9.41
N ALA A 261 16.01 14.83 9.89
CA ALA A 261 17.19 15.54 10.43
C ALA A 261 17.94 16.30 9.32
N TRP A 262 18.06 15.73 8.13
CA TRP A 262 18.69 16.37 6.98
C TRP A 262 17.99 17.67 6.58
N LEU A 263 16.66 17.67 6.51
CA LEU A 263 15.88 18.86 6.15
C LEU A 263 15.89 19.94 7.22
N GLN A 264 16.01 19.58 8.50
CA GLN A 264 16.06 20.56 9.61
C GLN A 264 17.35 21.38 9.64
N THR A 265 18.46 20.87 9.10
CA THR A 265 19.73 21.62 9.07
C THR A 265 19.73 22.74 8.03
N GLU A 266 18.82 22.72 7.04
CA GLU A 266 18.69 23.80 6.05
C GLU A 266 17.94 25.02 6.60
N THR A 267 17.17 24.89 7.68
CA THR A 267 16.39 25.98 8.29
C THR A 267 17.08 26.67 9.46
N GLY A 268 18.28 26.24 9.87
CA GLY A 268 18.95 26.65 11.09
C GLY A 268 20.16 27.57 10.91
N CYS A 269 20.37 28.20 9.75
CA CYS A 269 21.47 29.12 9.50
C CYS A 269 21.02 30.62 9.43
N ASP A 270 20.15 31.04 10.35
CA ASP A 270 19.90 32.46 10.64
C ASP A 270 19.85 32.63 12.16
N GLY A 271 21.02 32.87 12.74
CA GLY A 271 21.20 33.21 14.13
C GLY A 271 22.58 33.81 14.38
#